data_de13feab1239632e61697892e16b6c53
#
_entry.id   de13feab1239632e61697892e16b6c53
#
_cell.length_a   1.000
_cell.length_b   1.000
_cell.length_c   1.000
_cell.angle_alpha   90.00
_cell.angle_beta   90.00
_cell.angle_gamma   90.00
#
_symmetry.space_group_name_H-M   'P 1'
#
loop_
_entity.id
_entity.type
_entity.pdbx_description
1 polymer ?
#
loop_
_entity_poly.entity_id
_entity_poly.type
_entity_poly.pdbx_seq_one_letter_code
_entity_poly.pdbx_strand_id
1 'polypeptide(L)'
;SLWSQNWEATSDKRYQGAVNGAFLPSYSLGADMANKDLKWETTITRNIGVDFGFFNSRLTGTIDAYWNTTKDLLMKTAIPGITGFTSTYANVGQTSNKGIEIALQGVLVKTRDWNVTAGFNINFNRGKVDKLADNVTGLYGTEWATSSTFPKSDYVLKEGRPVGLVRGLT
;
A
#
# COMPACT_ATOMS: atom_id res chain seq x y z
N SER A 1 18.29 -1.23 -10.03
CA SER A 1 17.65 -2.47 -9.60
C SER A 1 17.64 -2.57 -8.08
N LEU A 2 16.57 -3.07 -7.45
CA LEU A 2 16.47 -3.19 -5.98
C LEU A 2 17.46 -4.22 -5.40
N TRP A 3 17.91 -5.17 -6.22
CA TRP A 3 18.89 -6.20 -5.82
C TRP A 3 20.33 -5.87 -6.15
N SER A 4 20.57 -4.84 -6.96
CA SER A 4 21.91 -4.43 -7.36
C SER A 4 22.15 -2.98 -7.00
N GLN A 5 23.39 -2.68 -6.59
CA GLN A 5 23.77 -1.31 -6.29
C GLN A 5 23.70 -0.45 -7.54
N ASN A 6 23.05 0.70 -7.43
CA ASN A 6 22.99 1.69 -8.49
C ASN A 6 24.17 2.66 -8.38
N TRP A 7 24.69 3.03 -9.54
CA TRP A 7 25.65 4.11 -9.70
C TRP A 7 24.93 5.29 -10.36
N GLU A 8 25.05 6.45 -9.76
CA GLU A 8 24.44 7.68 -10.25
C GLU A 8 25.51 8.62 -10.76
N ALA A 9 25.27 9.21 -11.93
CA ALA A 9 26.16 10.21 -12.46
C ALA A 9 26.06 11.48 -11.59
N THR A 10 27.19 11.94 -11.08
CA THR A 10 27.21 13.19 -10.30
C THR A 10 27.43 14.38 -11.21
N SER A 11 26.65 15.43 -11.00
CA SER A 11 26.87 16.75 -11.61
C SER A 11 27.82 17.63 -10.80
N ASP A 12 28.28 17.17 -9.65
CA ASP A 12 29.17 17.95 -8.79
C ASP A 12 30.59 17.97 -9.35
N LYS A 13 30.96 19.09 -9.92
CA LYS A 13 32.26 19.31 -10.57
C LYS A 13 33.46 19.12 -9.64
N ARG A 14 33.28 19.15 -8.31
CA ARG A 14 34.36 18.91 -7.34
C ARG A 14 34.91 17.47 -7.39
N TYR A 15 34.10 16.54 -7.90
CA TYR A 15 34.46 15.12 -7.98
C TYR A 15 34.70 14.65 -9.42
N GLN A 16 34.73 15.57 -10.39
CA GLN A 16 34.95 15.26 -11.79
C GLN A 16 36.43 15.50 -12.17
N GLY A 17 37.03 14.49 -12.76
CA GLY A 17 38.32 14.68 -13.43
C GLY A 17 38.12 15.46 -14.74
N ALA A 18 39.16 16.17 -15.20
CA ALA A 18 39.17 16.85 -16.49
C ALA A 18 40.29 16.29 -17.38
N VAL A 19 39.95 16.02 -18.64
CA VAL A 19 40.93 15.68 -19.68
C VAL A 19 40.76 16.67 -20.82
N ASN A 20 41.83 17.31 -21.22
CA ASN A 20 41.84 18.33 -22.29
C ASN A 20 40.76 19.43 -22.07
N GLY A 21 40.54 19.85 -20.83
CA GLY A 21 39.57 20.89 -20.49
C GLY A 21 38.11 20.44 -20.45
N ALA A 22 37.81 19.17 -20.79
CA ALA A 22 36.47 18.59 -20.64
C ALA A 22 36.35 17.82 -19.33
N PHE A 23 35.27 18.05 -18.59
CA PHE A 23 34.96 17.27 -17.38
C PHE A 23 34.55 15.85 -17.75
N LEU A 24 35.19 14.87 -17.12
CA LEU A 24 34.79 13.49 -17.22
C LEU A 24 33.57 13.23 -16.32
N PRO A 25 32.58 12.45 -16.75
CA PRO A 25 31.50 12.04 -15.87
C PRO A 25 32.08 11.22 -14.71
N SER A 26 31.72 11.57 -13.50
CA SER A 26 31.98 10.77 -12.32
C SER A 26 30.71 10.12 -11.83
N TYR A 27 30.85 8.98 -11.20
CA TYR A 27 29.72 8.20 -10.67
C TYR A 27 29.92 8.03 -9.18
N SER A 28 28.82 8.22 -8.45
CA SER A 28 28.75 7.93 -7.02
C SER A 28 27.77 6.78 -6.78
N LEU A 29 27.91 6.13 -5.64
CA LEU A 29 26.88 5.19 -5.20
C LEU A 29 25.58 5.93 -4.98
N GLY A 30 24.48 5.35 -5.48
CA GLY A 30 23.14 5.87 -5.23
C GLY A 30 22.81 5.86 -3.73
N ALA A 31 21.83 6.66 -3.34
CA ALA A 31 21.43 6.83 -1.94
C ALA A 31 20.83 5.56 -1.31
N ASP A 32 20.35 4.64 -2.12
CA ASP A 32 19.69 3.43 -1.68
C ASP A 32 20.65 2.24 -1.64
N MET A 33 20.73 1.57 -0.50
CA MET A 33 21.49 0.34 -0.36
C MET A 33 20.75 -0.82 -1.02
N ALA A 34 21.43 -1.59 -1.85
CA ALA A 34 20.87 -2.80 -2.45
C ALA A 34 20.62 -3.87 -1.38
N ASN A 35 19.50 -4.56 -1.49
CA ASN A 35 19.16 -5.67 -0.61
C ASN A 35 18.93 -6.94 -1.46
N LYS A 36 19.82 -7.92 -1.31
CA LYS A 36 19.77 -9.18 -2.06
C LYS A 36 18.74 -10.16 -1.52
N ASP A 37 18.28 -9.96 -0.29
CA ASP A 37 17.33 -10.86 0.39
C ASP A 37 15.87 -10.45 0.16
N LEU A 38 15.63 -9.50 -0.73
CA LEU A 38 14.28 -9.07 -1.08
C LEU A 38 13.45 -10.21 -1.67
N LYS A 39 12.25 -10.33 -1.16
CA LYS A 39 11.20 -11.20 -1.70
C LYS A 39 10.17 -10.36 -2.44
N TRP A 40 9.56 -10.93 -3.46
CA TRP A 40 8.44 -10.32 -4.13
C TRP A 40 7.21 -10.29 -3.20
N GLU A 41 6.53 -9.18 -3.21
CA GLU A 41 5.23 -9.06 -2.56
C GLU A 41 4.24 -10.05 -3.19
N THR A 42 3.53 -10.77 -2.35
CA THR A 42 2.55 -11.78 -2.78
C THR A 42 1.20 -11.51 -2.17
N THR A 43 0.21 -11.27 -3.01
CA THR A 43 -1.19 -11.15 -2.58
C THR A 43 -1.95 -12.44 -2.90
N ILE A 44 -2.53 -13.03 -1.87
CA ILE A 44 -3.39 -14.20 -1.96
C ILE A 44 -4.82 -13.72 -1.75
N THR A 45 -5.63 -13.80 -2.80
CA THR A 45 -7.05 -13.44 -2.78
C THR A 45 -7.90 -14.69 -2.70
N ARG A 46 -8.89 -14.67 -1.81
CA ARG A 46 -9.91 -15.71 -1.69
C ARG A 46 -11.26 -15.03 -1.63
N ASN A 47 -12.21 -15.52 -2.42
CA ASN A 47 -13.57 -15.03 -2.43
C ASN A 47 -14.56 -16.20 -2.60
N ILE A 48 -15.73 -16.01 -2.07
CA ILE A 48 -16.89 -16.87 -2.27
C ILE A 48 -18.10 -15.95 -2.46
N GLY A 49 -18.89 -16.21 -3.49
CA GLY A 49 -20.06 -15.42 -3.81
C GLY A 49 -21.25 -16.29 -4.13
N VAL A 50 -22.43 -15.76 -3.89
CA VAL A 50 -23.70 -16.37 -4.22
C VAL A 50 -24.57 -15.34 -4.92
N ASP A 51 -24.99 -15.67 -6.14
CA ASP A 51 -26.00 -14.94 -6.88
C ASP A 51 -27.34 -15.63 -6.73
N PHE A 52 -28.39 -14.85 -6.52
CA PHE A 52 -29.73 -15.39 -6.38
C PHE A 52 -30.77 -14.53 -7.10
N GLY A 53 -31.85 -15.18 -7.50
CA GLY A 53 -33.00 -14.51 -8.09
C GLY A 53 -34.30 -15.16 -7.62
N PHE A 54 -35.20 -14.34 -7.14
CA PHE A 54 -36.52 -14.76 -6.68
C PHE A 54 -37.64 -14.08 -7.46
N PHE A 55 -38.81 -14.68 -7.44
CA PHE A 55 -40.05 -14.14 -8.05
C PHE A 55 -39.89 -13.83 -9.56
N ASN A 56 -39.42 -14.81 -10.35
CA ASN A 56 -39.11 -14.63 -11.78
C ASN A 56 -38.14 -13.43 -12.02
N SER A 57 -37.05 -13.37 -11.24
CA SER A 57 -36.05 -12.31 -11.32
C SER A 57 -36.58 -10.90 -10.98
N ARG A 58 -37.70 -10.80 -10.26
CA ARG A 58 -38.15 -9.50 -9.73
C ARG A 58 -37.32 -9.04 -8.56
N LEU A 59 -36.70 -9.95 -7.82
CA LEU A 59 -35.69 -9.67 -6.80
C LEU A 59 -34.44 -10.46 -7.16
N THR A 60 -33.36 -9.77 -7.41
CA THR A 60 -32.04 -10.34 -7.65
C THR A 60 -31.05 -9.80 -6.62
N GLY A 61 -30.02 -10.55 -6.34
CA GLY A 61 -28.97 -10.08 -5.46
C GLY A 61 -27.73 -10.93 -5.53
N THR A 62 -26.65 -10.36 -5.02
CA THR A 62 -25.36 -11.02 -4.84
C THR A 62 -24.90 -10.84 -3.41
N ILE A 63 -24.27 -11.85 -2.87
CA ILE A 63 -23.59 -11.81 -1.57
C ILE A 63 -22.20 -12.36 -1.79
N ASP A 64 -21.20 -11.52 -1.60
CA ASP A 64 -19.79 -11.89 -1.74
C ASP A 64 -19.06 -11.74 -0.42
N ALA A 65 -18.29 -12.74 -0.06
CA ALA A 65 -17.37 -12.68 1.05
C ALA A 65 -15.94 -12.89 0.55
N TYR A 66 -15.03 -12.04 0.98
CA TYR A 66 -13.63 -12.10 0.55
C TYR A 66 -12.68 -11.96 1.73
N TRP A 67 -11.49 -12.55 1.56
CA TRP A 67 -10.36 -12.34 2.47
C TRP A 67 -9.06 -12.43 1.69
N ASN A 68 -8.31 -11.36 1.74
CA ASN A 68 -7.06 -11.15 1.03
C ASN A 68 -5.93 -11.07 2.05
N THR A 69 -4.79 -11.63 1.70
CA THR A 69 -3.58 -11.53 2.51
C THR A 69 -2.44 -11.13 1.61
N THR A 70 -1.77 -10.02 1.93
CA THR A 70 -0.57 -9.57 1.26
C THR A 70 0.62 -9.79 2.16
N LYS A 71 1.57 -10.61 1.71
CA LYS A 71 2.80 -10.98 2.40
C LYS A 71 3.98 -10.26 1.79
N ASP A 72 5.04 -10.18 2.56
CA ASP A 72 6.34 -9.64 2.13
C ASP A 72 6.22 -8.22 1.52
N LEU A 73 5.37 -7.38 2.10
CA LEU A 73 5.18 -5.99 1.69
C LEU A 73 6.51 -5.27 1.55
N LEU A 74 6.75 -4.69 0.38
CA LEU A 74 7.98 -3.95 0.08
C LEU A 74 7.84 -2.48 0.49
N MET A 75 8.74 -2.02 1.31
CA MET A 75 8.82 -0.59 1.66
C MET A 75 10.26 -0.10 1.65
N LYS A 76 10.40 1.17 1.34
CA LYS A 76 11.65 1.90 1.49
C LYS A 76 11.79 2.32 2.95
N THR A 77 12.83 1.84 3.62
CA THR A 77 13.10 2.11 5.04
C THR A 77 14.39 2.91 5.18
N ALA A 78 14.40 3.88 6.09
CA ALA A 78 15.60 4.61 6.43
C ALA A 78 16.58 3.70 7.18
N ILE A 79 17.86 3.84 6.87
CA ILE A 79 18.94 3.13 7.56
C ILE A 79 19.94 4.13 8.13
N PRO A 80 20.69 3.73 9.17
CA PRO A 80 21.70 4.61 9.77
C PRO A 80 22.75 5.05 8.73
N GLY A 81 23.01 6.36 8.67
CA GLY A 81 23.95 6.96 7.70
C GLY A 81 25.40 6.46 7.79
N ILE A 82 25.78 5.79 8.89
CA ILE A 82 27.08 5.15 9.04
C ILE A 82 27.36 4.08 7.97
N THR A 83 26.29 3.57 7.34
CA THR A 83 26.40 2.60 6.23
C THR A 83 26.83 3.26 4.91
N GLY A 84 26.85 4.58 4.84
CA GLY A 84 27.06 5.34 3.60
C GLY A 84 25.82 5.48 2.73
N PHE A 85 24.69 4.94 3.15
CA PHE A 85 23.40 5.00 2.47
C PHE A 85 22.33 5.63 3.36
N THR A 86 21.28 6.16 2.78
CA THR A 86 20.17 6.79 3.53
C THR A 86 18.99 5.86 3.70
N SER A 87 18.82 4.90 2.80
CA SER A 87 17.66 4.03 2.76
C SER A 87 17.96 2.69 2.08
N THR A 88 17.09 1.75 2.32
CA THR A 88 17.05 0.44 1.64
C THR A 88 15.62 -0.02 1.45
N TYR A 89 15.40 -0.92 0.51
CA TYR A 89 14.12 -1.63 0.42
C TYR A 89 14.16 -2.90 1.26
N ALA A 90 13.10 -3.13 1.99
CA ALA A 90 12.95 -4.30 2.86
C ALA A 90 11.53 -4.85 2.79
N ASN A 91 11.38 -6.14 3.08
CA ASN A 91 10.08 -6.75 3.30
C ASN A 91 9.66 -6.43 4.74
N VAL A 92 8.66 -5.57 4.88
CA VAL A 92 8.34 -4.94 6.17
C VAL A 92 7.17 -5.58 6.91
N GLY A 93 6.46 -6.51 6.29
CA GLY A 93 5.39 -7.16 7.00
C GLY A 93 4.30 -7.81 6.14
N GLN A 94 3.17 -8.01 6.77
CA GLN A 94 1.99 -8.65 6.19
C GLN A 94 0.74 -7.86 6.58
N THR A 95 -0.18 -7.74 5.63
CA THR A 95 -1.52 -7.18 5.86
C THR A 95 -2.59 -8.17 5.43
N SER A 96 -3.75 -8.07 6.05
CA SER A 96 -4.94 -8.78 5.61
C SER A 96 -6.13 -7.84 5.51
N ASN A 97 -7.01 -8.18 4.58
CA ASN A 97 -8.26 -7.48 4.36
C ASN A 97 -9.38 -8.49 4.15
N LYS A 98 -10.48 -8.32 4.84
CA LYS A 98 -11.66 -9.17 4.71
C LYS A 98 -12.92 -8.33 4.69
N GLY A 99 -13.90 -8.80 3.95
CA GLY A 99 -15.17 -8.09 3.86
C GLY A 99 -16.31 -8.94 3.36
N ILE A 100 -17.49 -8.34 3.43
CA ILE A 100 -18.72 -8.88 2.89
C ILE A 100 -19.38 -7.76 2.08
N GLU A 101 -19.77 -8.08 0.87
CA GLU A 101 -20.50 -7.19 -0.03
C GLU A 101 -21.87 -7.80 -0.32
N ILE A 102 -22.90 -6.98 -0.23
CA ILE A 102 -24.29 -7.39 -0.50
C ILE A 102 -24.85 -6.37 -1.47
N ALA A 103 -25.34 -6.85 -2.61
CA ALA A 103 -26.06 -6.04 -3.57
C ALA A 103 -27.44 -6.67 -3.80
N LEU A 104 -28.47 -5.85 -3.76
CA LEU A 104 -29.85 -6.24 -4.00
C LEU A 104 -30.47 -5.34 -5.05
N GLN A 105 -31.24 -5.90 -5.95
CA GLN A 105 -32.01 -5.16 -6.94
C GLN A 105 -33.42 -5.74 -7.01
N GLY A 106 -34.41 -4.88 -6.92
CA GLY A 106 -35.82 -5.27 -6.94
C GLY A 106 -36.64 -4.46 -7.94
N VAL A 107 -37.55 -5.14 -8.68
CA VAL A 107 -38.56 -4.51 -9.47
C VAL A 107 -39.78 -4.30 -8.60
N LEU A 108 -39.97 -3.06 -8.11
CA LEU A 108 -41.03 -2.72 -7.16
C LEU A 108 -42.40 -2.65 -7.88
N VAL A 109 -42.45 -1.99 -9.03
CA VAL A 109 -43.64 -1.85 -9.81
C VAL A 109 -43.31 -2.17 -11.28
N LYS A 110 -44.15 -3.00 -11.88
CA LYS A 110 -44.09 -3.27 -13.34
C LYS A 110 -45.51 -3.34 -13.88
N THR A 111 -45.94 -2.25 -14.50
CA THR A 111 -47.23 -2.13 -15.18
C THR A 111 -47.01 -1.77 -16.66
N ARG A 112 -48.06 -1.53 -17.42
CA ARG A 112 -47.94 -1.09 -18.80
C ARG A 112 -47.23 0.25 -18.94
N ASP A 113 -47.47 1.17 -18.01
CA ASP A 113 -47.00 2.56 -18.07
C ASP A 113 -45.89 2.86 -17.07
N TRP A 114 -45.64 1.98 -16.10
CA TRP A 114 -44.67 2.18 -15.04
C TRP A 114 -43.76 0.98 -14.87
N ASN A 115 -42.43 1.24 -14.81
CA ASN A 115 -41.44 0.27 -14.42
C ASN A 115 -40.50 0.92 -13.37
N VAL A 116 -40.69 0.54 -12.13
CA VAL A 116 -39.90 1.08 -11.01
C VAL A 116 -39.00 0.00 -10.45
N THR A 117 -37.69 0.24 -10.50
CA THR A 117 -36.67 -0.62 -9.92
C THR A 117 -35.95 0.12 -8.80
N ALA A 118 -35.60 -0.59 -7.75
CA ALA A 118 -34.73 -0.07 -6.69
C ALA A 118 -33.55 -1.00 -6.49
N GLY A 119 -32.38 -0.41 -6.22
CA GLY A 119 -31.15 -1.13 -5.90
C GLY A 119 -30.58 -0.65 -4.58
N PHE A 120 -30.00 -1.58 -3.84
CA PHE A 120 -29.29 -1.33 -2.59
C PHE A 120 -28.00 -2.11 -2.59
N ASN A 121 -26.91 -1.48 -2.14
CA ASN A 121 -25.64 -2.15 -1.90
C ASN A 121 -25.06 -1.73 -0.57
N ILE A 122 -24.40 -2.65 0.09
CA ILE A 122 -23.66 -2.41 1.34
C ILE A 122 -22.39 -3.23 1.33
N ASN A 123 -21.31 -2.61 1.82
CA ASN A 123 -20.01 -3.25 1.95
C ASN A 123 -19.51 -3.08 3.39
N PHE A 124 -19.10 -4.17 4.01
CA PHE A 124 -18.40 -4.22 5.28
C PHE A 124 -16.97 -4.68 5.03
N ASN A 125 -16.02 -3.80 5.27
CA ASN A 125 -14.61 -4.06 5.03
C ASN A 125 -13.78 -3.86 6.31
N ARG A 126 -12.82 -4.75 6.57
CA ARG A 126 -11.90 -4.65 7.68
C ARG A 126 -10.49 -5.08 7.27
N GLY A 127 -9.63 -4.08 7.10
CA GLY A 127 -8.21 -4.27 6.89
C GLY A 127 -7.43 -4.16 8.21
N LYS A 128 -6.34 -4.91 8.33
CA LYS A 128 -5.41 -4.82 9.45
C LYS A 128 -3.99 -5.16 9.04
N VAL A 129 -3.05 -4.67 9.81
CA VAL A 129 -1.65 -5.10 9.79
C VAL A 129 -1.55 -6.39 10.60
N ASP A 130 -1.15 -7.50 9.97
CA ASP A 130 -1.01 -8.78 10.67
C ASP A 130 0.36 -8.90 11.35
N LYS A 131 1.40 -8.45 10.66
CA LYS A 131 2.78 -8.53 11.13
C LYS A 131 3.61 -7.38 10.58
N LEU A 132 4.52 -6.86 11.39
CA LEU A 132 5.58 -5.93 10.99
C LEU A 132 6.94 -6.59 11.23
N ALA A 133 7.94 -6.24 10.44
CA ALA A 133 9.31 -6.67 10.68
C ALA A 133 9.89 -5.91 11.90
N ASP A 134 10.76 -6.56 12.66
CA ASP A 134 11.29 -6.03 13.93
C ASP A 134 12.05 -4.71 13.79
N ASN A 135 12.59 -4.43 12.60
CA ASN A 135 13.30 -3.19 12.28
C ASN A 135 12.40 -2.06 11.78
N VAL A 136 11.10 -2.28 11.71
CA VAL A 136 10.13 -1.27 11.26
C VAL A 136 9.56 -0.58 12.49
N THR A 137 10.00 0.65 12.73
CA THR A 137 9.34 1.52 13.70
C THR A 137 8.01 1.93 13.08
N GLY A 138 6.90 1.48 13.59
CA GLY A 138 5.56 1.60 13.02
C GLY A 138 5.04 3.03 12.73
N LEU A 139 5.94 3.97 12.44
CA LEU A 139 5.64 5.37 12.13
C LEU A 139 5.91 5.63 10.65
N TYR A 140 4.86 5.89 9.89
CA TYR A 140 4.94 6.33 8.51
C TYR A 140 4.25 7.67 8.37
N GLY A 141 4.99 8.67 7.92
CA GLY A 141 4.46 9.98 7.67
C GLY A 141 4.46 10.30 6.20
N THR A 142 3.32 10.70 5.71
CA THR A 142 3.27 11.83 4.83
C THR A 142 2.90 13.00 5.71
N GLU A 143 3.69 14.04 5.70
CA GLU A 143 3.45 15.30 6.40
C GLU A 143 2.25 16.04 5.77
N TRP A 144 1.08 15.44 5.83
CA TRP A 144 -0.08 15.96 5.11
C TRP A 144 -0.81 17.04 5.90
N ALA A 145 -0.74 16.98 7.19
CA ALA A 145 -1.46 17.91 8.08
C ALA A 145 -0.55 18.58 9.12
N THR A 146 0.71 18.13 9.25
CA THR A 146 1.65 18.74 10.19
C THR A 146 2.44 19.85 9.53
N SER A 147 2.46 20.99 10.20
CA SER A 147 3.36 22.10 9.89
C SER A 147 4.82 21.60 9.90
N SER A 148 5.65 22.13 9.02
CA SER A 148 7.11 21.91 9.02
C SER A 148 7.79 22.15 10.38
N THR A 149 7.10 22.81 11.30
CA THR A 149 7.55 23.07 12.67
C THR A 149 7.45 21.83 13.57
N PHE A 150 6.62 20.85 13.23
CA PHE A 150 6.47 19.59 13.97
C PHE A 150 6.54 18.39 13.03
N PRO A 151 7.74 18.00 12.61
CA PRO A 151 7.92 16.86 11.70
C PRO A 151 7.63 15.55 12.45
N LYS A 152 6.36 15.23 12.64
CA LYS A 152 5.91 13.95 13.21
C LYS A 152 5.00 13.28 12.21
N SER A 153 5.19 11.98 12.05
CA SER A 153 4.35 11.14 11.21
C SER A 153 2.89 11.18 11.65
N ASP A 154 2.00 11.51 10.73
CA ASP A 154 0.55 11.58 10.97
C ASP A 154 -0.08 10.19 11.10
N TYR A 155 0.57 9.17 10.54
CA TYR A 155 0.07 7.81 10.50
C TYR A 155 0.96 6.87 11.32
N VAL A 156 0.31 5.88 11.92
CA VAL A 156 0.98 4.81 12.69
C VAL A 156 0.56 3.46 12.11
N LEU A 157 1.55 2.64 11.78
CA LEU A 157 1.33 1.23 11.53
C LEU A 157 1.59 0.46 12.83
N LYS A 158 0.61 -0.33 13.26
CA LYS A 158 0.73 -1.17 14.44
C LYS A 158 0.10 -2.53 14.17
N GLU A 159 0.78 -3.59 14.59
CA GLU A 159 0.25 -4.95 14.49
C GLU A 159 -1.12 -5.08 15.15
N GLY A 160 -2.00 -5.81 14.48
CA GLY A 160 -3.39 -6.01 14.90
C GLY A 160 -4.32 -4.81 14.71
N ARG A 161 -3.81 -3.67 14.23
CA ARG A 161 -4.60 -2.45 14.02
C ARG A 161 -4.87 -2.21 12.53
N PRO A 162 -5.90 -1.40 12.22
CA PRO A 162 -6.17 -1.00 10.84
C PRO A 162 -4.98 -0.28 10.20
N VAL A 163 -4.84 -0.46 8.89
CA VAL A 163 -3.92 0.34 8.07
C VAL A 163 -4.46 1.78 8.01
N GLY A 164 -3.59 2.76 8.20
CA GLY A 164 -3.99 4.18 8.18
C GLY A 164 -4.52 4.71 9.52
N LEU A 165 -4.09 4.12 10.62
CA LEU A 165 -4.37 4.66 11.94
C LEU A 165 -3.72 6.03 12.11
N VAL A 166 -4.55 7.06 12.36
CA VAL A 166 -4.08 8.44 12.58
C VAL A 166 -3.57 8.59 14.01
N ARG A 167 -2.45 9.27 14.16
CA ARG A 167 -1.89 9.62 15.46
C ARG A 167 -2.54 10.91 15.95
N GLY A 168 -3.27 10.86 17.06
CA GLY A 168 -3.72 12.03 17.79
C GLY A 168 -2.65 12.50 18.77
N LEU A 169 -2.56 13.82 18.99
CA LEU A 169 -1.88 14.39 20.15
C LEU A 169 -2.87 14.32 21.33
N THR A 170 -2.51 13.60 22.36
CA THR A 170 -3.16 13.64 23.68
C THR A 170 -2.38 14.54 24.59
#